data_dbd42937e9f056f46c7f0a64c0a19b9a
#
_entry.id   dbd42937e9f056f46c7f0a64c0a19b9a
#
_cell.length_a   1.000
_cell.length_b   1.000
_cell.length_c   1.000
_cell.angle_alpha   90.00
_cell.angle_beta   90.00
_cell.angle_gamma   90.00
#
_symmetry.space_group_name_H-M   'P 1'
#
loop_
_entity.id
_entity.type
_entity.pdbx_description
1 polymer ?
#
loop_
_entity_poly.entity_id
_entity_poly.type
_entity_poly.pdbx_seq_one_letter_code
_entity_poly.pdbx_strand_id
1 'polypeptide(L)'
;LEVQESEVDDVLFEMRRRKKMEEQQKDLNGGSLKPEEQEKNLYETLPELNNEFAKSLGDFKDLNDLKTKIKEGLTEEKKYKNKDKKRMKVLESISEKIKISIPQILISNELASMMADLKGRIEQSGLDFTHYLKHIKKTEEELKESWKEMAKKRVIINLILNKIAKVEKIKPDPERVEE
;
A
#
# COMPACT_ATOMS: atom_id res chain seq x y z
N LEU A 1 -10.40 -16.63 6.70
CA LEU A 1 -10.50 -15.26 6.15
C LEU A 1 -11.73 -14.55 6.70
N GLU A 2 -11.93 -14.66 8.00
CA GLU A 2 -13.07 -14.01 8.64
C GLU A 2 -12.73 -12.55 8.92
N VAL A 3 -13.63 -11.64 8.55
CA VAL A 3 -13.54 -10.23 8.90
C VAL A 3 -14.19 -10.08 10.27
N GLN A 4 -13.42 -9.60 11.24
CA GLN A 4 -13.91 -9.34 12.59
C GLN A 4 -14.73 -8.04 12.63
N GLU A 5 -15.66 -7.95 13.54
CA GLU A 5 -16.52 -6.77 13.68
C GLU A 5 -15.71 -5.53 14.04
N SER A 6 -14.65 -5.69 14.83
CA SER A 6 -13.70 -4.63 15.15
C SER A 6 -13.04 -3.99 13.91
N GLU A 7 -12.75 -4.77 12.88
CA GLU A 7 -12.15 -4.24 11.63
C GLU A 7 -13.16 -3.39 10.84
N VAL A 8 -14.44 -3.74 10.91
CA VAL A 8 -15.51 -2.93 10.32
C VAL A 8 -15.68 -1.63 11.10
N ASP A 9 -15.60 -1.71 12.42
CA ASP A 9 -15.71 -0.52 13.31
C ASP A 9 -14.50 0.42 13.12
N ASP A 10 -13.30 -0.11 12.90
CA ASP A 10 -12.10 0.70 12.58
C ASP A 10 -12.29 1.48 11.27
N VAL A 11 -12.84 0.83 10.23
CA VAL A 11 -13.12 1.50 8.95
C VAL A 11 -14.20 2.57 9.14
N LEU A 12 -15.26 2.27 9.87
CA LEU A 12 -16.30 3.25 10.16
C LEU A 12 -15.78 4.44 10.95
N PHE A 13 -14.87 4.20 11.89
CA PHE A 13 -14.22 5.26 12.65
C PHE A 13 -13.40 6.18 11.73
N GLU A 14 -12.59 5.63 10.84
CA GLU A 14 -11.80 6.41 9.88
C GLU A 14 -12.71 7.18 8.88
N MET A 15 -13.83 6.59 8.46
CA MET A 15 -14.81 7.28 7.63
C MET A 15 -15.45 8.48 8.35
N ARG A 16 -15.80 8.33 9.62
CA ARG A 16 -16.33 9.43 10.46
C ARG A 16 -15.30 10.55 10.62
N ARG A 17 -14.05 10.16 10.91
CA ARG A 17 -12.94 11.10 11.05
C ARG A 17 -12.72 11.89 9.76
N ARG A 18 -12.67 11.21 8.62
CA ARG A 18 -12.51 11.85 7.31
C ARG A 18 -13.64 12.82 6.99
N LYS A 19 -14.89 12.39 7.23
CA LYS A 19 -16.06 13.24 7.00
C LYS A 19 -16.01 14.51 7.84
N LYS A 20 -15.64 14.38 9.12
CA LYS A 20 -15.49 15.55 10.01
C LYS A 20 -14.39 16.50 9.54
N MET A 21 -13.28 15.97 9.06
CA MET A 21 -12.20 16.80 8.49
C MET A 21 -12.67 17.55 7.24
N GLU A 22 -13.44 16.90 6.36
CA GLU A 22 -14.01 17.53 5.17
C GLU A 22 -15.01 18.65 5.52
N GLU A 23 -15.84 18.46 6.57
CA GLU A 23 -16.74 19.47 7.08
C GLU A 23 -15.99 20.67 7.66
N GLN A 24 -14.99 20.42 8.50
CA GLN A 24 -14.15 21.48 9.08
C GLN A 24 -13.40 22.29 8.01
N GLN A 25 -12.91 21.64 6.94
CA GLN A 25 -12.27 22.35 5.84
C GLN A 25 -13.22 23.25 5.06
N LYS A 26 -14.50 22.90 4.97
CA LYS A 26 -15.52 23.72 4.32
C LYS A 26 -15.90 24.94 5.16
N ASP A 27 -15.92 24.79 6.48
CA ASP A 27 -16.25 25.89 7.41
C ASP A 27 -15.09 26.87 7.63
N LEU A 28 -13.85 26.43 7.41
CA LEU A 28 -12.64 27.23 7.52
C LEU A 28 -12.38 28.02 6.22
N ASN A 29 -13.13 29.07 5.98
CA ASN A 29 -12.81 30.11 5.01
C ASN A 29 -11.52 30.87 5.43
N GLY A 30 -10.35 30.18 5.46
CA GLY A 30 -9.03 30.80 5.58
C GLY A 30 -8.40 30.92 6.96
N GLY A 31 -8.95 30.32 8.03
CA GLY A 31 -8.34 30.31 9.36
C GLY A 31 -7.71 28.95 9.70
N SER A 32 -6.38 28.91 9.85
CA SER A 32 -5.66 27.71 10.25
C SER A 32 -5.68 27.53 11.78
N LEU A 33 -6.38 26.52 12.28
CA LEU A 33 -6.26 26.07 13.68
C LEU A 33 -4.95 25.28 13.86
N LYS A 34 -4.38 25.32 15.09
CA LYS A 34 -3.18 24.56 15.40
C LYS A 34 -3.46 23.04 15.32
N PRO A 35 -2.51 22.19 14.82
CA PRO A 35 -2.74 20.76 14.63
C PRO A 35 -3.20 20.00 15.89
N GLU A 36 -2.73 20.38 17.07
CA GLU A 36 -3.05 19.75 18.36
C GLU A 36 -4.49 20.05 18.84
N GLU A 37 -5.03 21.24 18.52
CA GLU A 37 -6.41 21.62 18.83
C GLU A 37 -7.41 20.98 17.84
N GLN A 38 -6.97 20.73 16.61
CA GLN A 38 -7.75 20.01 15.60
C GLN A 38 -7.95 18.55 15.98
N GLU A 39 -6.94 17.87 16.49
CA GLU A 39 -7.07 16.47 16.91
C GLU A 39 -8.01 16.28 18.10
N LYS A 40 -7.90 17.09 19.15
CA LYS A 40 -8.78 16.97 20.32
C LYS A 40 -10.25 17.19 19.99
N ASN A 41 -10.58 18.22 19.23
CA ASN A 41 -11.93 18.50 18.77
C ASN A 41 -12.48 17.41 17.83
N LEU A 42 -11.59 16.74 17.08
CA LEU A 42 -11.97 15.71 16.12
C LEU A 42 -12.56 14.47 16.81
N TYR A 43 -11.97 14.04 17.94
CA TYR A 43 -12.42 12.85 18.67
C TYR A 43 -13.72 13.07 19.47
N GLU A 44 -13.92 14.28 19.99
CA GLU A 44 -15.09 14.59 20.83
C GLU A 44 -16.37 14.86 20.02
N THR A 45 -16.26 15.17 18.73
CA THR A 45 -17.40 15.60 17.90
C THR A 45 -17.58 14.80 16.60
N LEU A 46 -17.21 13.51 16.63
CA LEU A 46 -17.41 12.64 15.46
C LEU A 46 -18.91 12.48 15.12
N PRO A 47 -19.29 12.50 13.83
CA PRO A 47 -20.68 12.27 13.42
C PRO A 47 -21.25 10.97 14.00
N GLU A 48 -22.50 10.96 14.39
CA GLU A 48 -23.16 9.74 14.89
C GLU A 48 -23.29 8.69 13.78
N LEU A 49 -23.11 7.40 14.17
CA LEU A 49 -23.32 6.27 13.28
C LEU A 49 -24.82 5.99 13.15
N ASN A 50 -25.46 6.65 12.21
CA ASN A 50 -26.88 6.50 11.90
C ASN A 50 -27.10 6.35 10.38
N ASN A 51 -28.35 6.17 9.97
CA ASN A 51 -28.70 6.01 8.57
C ASN A 51 -28.42 7.26 7.72
N GLU A 52 -28.45 8.44 8.33
CA GLU A 52 -28.14 9.71 7.65
C GLU A 52 -26.67 9.79 7.34
N PHE A 53 -25.81 9.36 8.27
CA PHE A 53 -24.39 9.23 8.04
C PHE A 53 -24.08 8.27 6.87
N ALA A 54 -24.69 7.08 6.84
CA ALA A 54 -24.52 6.14 5.75
C ALA A 54 -24.89 6.77 4.39
N LYS A 55 -26.03 7.43 4.28
CA LYS A 55 -26.49 8.13 3.06
C LYS A 55 -25.57 9.29 2.66
N SER A 56 -24.91 9.94 3.63
CA SER A 56 -23.98 11.03 3.34
C SER A 56 -22.66 10.58 2.71
N LEU A 57 -22.32 9.29 2.81
CA LEU A 57 -21.10 8.70 2.24
C LEU A 57 -21.29 8.15 0.83
N GLY A 58 -22.56 7.98 0.39
CA GLY A 58 -22.85 7.46 -0.93
C GLY A 58 -24.23 6.82 -1.02
N ASP A 59 -24.44 5.99 -2.04
CA ASP A 59 -25.71 5.30 -2.29
C ASP A 59 -25.86 4.06 -1.40
N PHE A 60 -26.01 4.28 -0.08
CA PHE A 60 -26.27 3.25 0.91
C PHE A 60 -27.69 3.39 1.44
N LYS A 61 -28.42 2.28 1.57
CA LYS A 61 -29.81 2.27 2.05
C LYS A 61 -29.90 2.66 3.51
N ASP A 62 -29.04 2.09 4.32
CA ASP A 62 -28.96 2.28 5.77
C ASP A 62 -27.55 1.94 6.28
N LEU A 63 -27.37 2.05 7.61
CA LEU A 63 -26.10 1.73 8.26
C LEU A 63 -25.70 0.25 8.11
N ASN A 64 -26.68 -0.66 8.08
CA ASN A 64 -26.40 -2.10 7.90
C ASN A 64 -25.90 -2.43 6.49
N ASP A 65 -26.45 -1.78 5.48
CA ASP A 65 -25.98 -1.90 4.10
C ASP A 65 -24.53 -1.39 3.97
N LEU A 66 -24.23 -0.23 4.60
CA LEU A 66 -22.86 0.28 4.66
C LEU A 66 -21.89 -0.71 5.34
N LYS A 67 -22.28 -1.24 6.53
CA LYS A 67 -21.46 -2.25 7.24
C LYS A 67 -21.24 -3.51 6.41
N THR A 68 -22.27 -3.97 5.71
CA THR A 68 -22.20 -5.16 4.85
C THR A 68 -21.24 -4.93 3.72
N LYS A 69 -21.32 -3.81 3.01
CA LYS A 69 -20.39 -3.47 1.92
C LYS A 69 -18.95 -3.28 2.38
N ILE A 70 -18.75 -2.68 3.56
CA ILE A 70 -17.40 -2.61 4.18
C ILE A 70 -16.87 -4.03 4.44
N LYS A 71 -17.67 -4.92 5.02
CA LYS A 71 -17.29 -6.31 5.31
C LYS A 71 -16.96 -7.08 4.04
N GLU A 72 -17.74 -6.91 2.98
CA GLU A 72 -17.46 -7.49 1.66
C GLU A 72 -16.13 -6.97 1.09
N GLY A 73 -15.92 -5.65 1.11
CA GLY A 73 -14.67 -5.03 0.65
C GLY A 73 -13.45 -5.53 1.42
N LEU A 74 -13.52 -5.57 2.75
CA LEU A 74 -12.45 -6.12 3.60
C LEU A 74 -12.20 -7.62 3.33
N THR A 75 -13.27 -8.37 3.05
CA THR A 75 -13.15 -9.80 2.69
C THR A 75 -12.41 -9.98 1.39
N GLU A 76 -12.75 -9.21 0.37
CA GLU A 76 -12.06 -9.25 -0.92
C GLU A 76 -10.60 -8.78 -0.78
N GLU A 77 -10.35 -7.71 -0.05
CA GLU A 77 -8.98 -7.24 0.23
C GLU A 77 -8.14 -8.32 0.93
N LYS A 78 -8.70 -8.99 1.95
CA LYS A 78 -8.04 -10.11 2.64
C LYS A 78 -7.77 -11.28 1.69
N LYS A 79 -8.69 -11.58 0.78
CA LYS A 79 -8.49 -12.64 -0.23
C LYS A 79 -7.32 -12.29 -1.16
N TYR A 80 -7.28 -11.06 -1.67
CA TYR A 80 -6.17 -10.60 -2.51
C TYR A 80 -4.84 -10.63 -1.76
N LYS A 81 -4.76 -10.04 -0.58
CA LYS A 81 -3.55 -10.04 0.25
C LYS A 81 -3.05 -11.46 0.57
N ASN A 82 -3.96 -12.40 0.84
CA ASN A 82 -3.58 -13.79 1.08
C ASN A 82 -3.12 -14.50 -0.18
N LYS A 83 -3.76 -14.24 -1.32
CA LYS A 83 -3.33 -14.79 -2.60
C LYS A 83 -1.91 -14.35 -2.93
N ASP A 84 -1.61 -13.07 -2.73
CA ASP A 84 -0.27 -12.52 -2.97
C ASP A 84 0.75 -13.04 -1.96
N LYS A 85 0.40 -13.10 -0.68
CA LYS A 85 1.26 -13.74 0.35
C LYS A 85 1.59 -15.20 0.01
N LYS A 86 0.59 -15.98 -0.47
CA LYS A 86 0.82 -17.35 -0.91
C LYS A 86 1.76 -17.43 -2.11
N ARG A 87 1.55 -16.57 -3.12
CA ARG A 87 2.43 -16.47 -4.28
C ARG A 87 3.86 -16.16 -3.88
N MET A 88 4.05 -15.16 -3.03
CA MET A 88 5.37 -14.79 -2.53
C MET A 88 6.05 -15.93 -1.77
N LYS A 89 5.33 -16.60 -0.87
CA LYS A 89 5.87 -17.77 -0.15
C LYS A 89 6.30 -18.90 -1.08
N VAL A 90 5.54 -19.17 -2.14
CA VAL A 90 5.93 -20.18 -3.16
C VAL A 90 7.23 -19.77 -3.84
N LEU A 91 7.34 -18.51 -4.27
CA LEU A 91 8.56 -17.99 -4.92
C LEU A 91 9.75 -18.01 -3.96
N GLU A 92 9.56 -17.62 -2.71
CA GLU A 92 10.60 -17.71 -1.67
C GLU A 92 11.07 -19.16 -1.46
N SER A 93 10.14 -20.10 -1.31
CA SER A 93 10.48 -21.52 -1.16
C SER A 93 11.22 -22.11 -2.35
N ILE A 94 10.93 -21.63 -3.56
CA ILE A 94 11.67 -22.02 -4.77
C ILE A 94 13.06 -21.39 -4.74
N SER A 95 13.15 -20.10 -4.40
CA SER A 95 14.41 -19.36 -4.39
C SER A 95 15.42 -19.93 -3.38
N GLU A 96 14.95 -20.39 -2.22
CA GLU A 96 15.79 -21.01 -1.18
C GLU A 96 16.40 -22.35 -1.62
N LYS A 97 15.70 -23.08 -2.49
CA LYS A 97 16.19 -24.37 -3.04
C LYS A 97 17.18 -24.18 -4.18
N ILE A 98 17.24 -23.00 -4.76
CA ILE A 98 18.08 -22.70 -5.93
C ILE A 98 19.41 -22.10 -5.45
N LYS A 99 20.50 -22.84 -5.64
CA LYS A 99 21.87 -22.37 -5.40
C LYS A 99 22.49 -21.87 -6.71
N ILE A 100 22.21 -20.60 -7.07
CA ILE A 100 22.83 -19.97 -8.25
C ILE A 100 23.82 -18.91 -7.81
N SER A 101 24.98 -18.86 -8.46
CA SER A 101 25.85 -17.71 -8.38
C SER A 101 25.29 -16.59 -9.27
N ILE A 102 24.92 -15.46 -8.67
CA ILE A 102 24.36 -14.31 -9.40
C ILE A 102 25.51 -13.34 -9.70
N PRO A 103 25.69 -12.96 -10.96
CA PRO A 103 26.66 -11.93 -11.33
C PRO A 103 26.34 -10.61 -10.60
N GLN A 104 27.38 -9.97 -10.05
CA GLN A 104 27.26 -8.73 -9.30
C GLN A 104 26.59 -7.62 -10.11
N ILE A 105 26.79 -7.61 -11.42
CA ILE A 105 26.16 -6.62 -12.31
C ILE A 105 24.63 -6.66 -12.26
N LEU A 106 24.01 -7.84 -12.14
CA LEU A 106 22.56 -7.95 -12.04
C LEU A 106 22.04 -7.38 -10.70
N ILE A 107 22.78 -7.60 -9.62
CA ILE A 107 22.43 -7.04 -8.30
C ILE A 107 22.58 -5.52 -8.33
N SER A 108 23.63 -5.01 -8.93
CA SER A 108 23.86 -3.56 -9.05
C SER A 108 22.78 -2.87 -9.89
N ASN A 109 22.36 -3.49 -10.98
CA ASN A 109 21.30 -2.97 -11.83
C ASN A 109 19.95 -2.97 -11.08
N GLU A 110 19.63 -4.02 -10.33
CA GLU A 110 18.41 -4.07 -9.52
C GLU A 110 18.44 -3.00 -8.42
N LEU A 111 19.57 -2.82 -7.74
CA LEU A 111 19.74 -1.74 -6.74
C LEU A 111 19.54 -0.35 -7.36
N ALA A 112 20.05 -0.13 -8.57
CA ALA A 112 19.85 1.14 -9.27
C ALA A 112 18.36 1.36 -9.61
N SER A 113 17.65 0.32 -10.06
CA SER A 113 16.21 0.37 -10.32
C SER A 113 15.42 0.65 -9.06
N MET A 114 15.70 -0.06 -7.97
CA MET A 114 15.04 0.16 -6.67
C MET A 114 15.26 1.59 -6.15
N MET A 115 16.44 2.15 -6.35
CA MET A 115 16.76 3.52 -5.96
C MET A 115 16.02 4.54 -6.82
N ALA A 116 15.95 4.32 -8.13
CA ALA A 116 15.19 5.16 -9.04
C ALA A 116 13.68 5.16 -8.70
N ASP A 117 13.12 3.98 -8.39
CA ASP A 117 11.72 3.83 -7.97
C ASP A 117 11.44 4.59 -6.66
N LEU A 118 12.33 4.49 -5.67
CA LEU A 118 12.17 5.24 -4.41
C LEU A 118 12.22 6.74 -4.67
N LYS A 119 13.21 7.19 -5.43
CA LYS A 119 13.38 8.61 -5.77
C LYS A 119 12.15 9.17 -6.48
N GLY A 120 11.65 8.46 -7.49
CA GLY A 120 10.44 8.83 -8.22
C GLY A 120 9.21 8.95 -7.33
N ARG A 121 9.00 8.02 -6.37
CA ARG A 121 7.87 8.10 -5.43
C ARG A 121 7.98 9.28 -4.47
N ILE A 122 9.19 9.59 -4.00
CA ILE A 122 9.43 10.73 -3.11
C ILE A 122 9.15 12.03 -3.84
N GLU A 123 9.66 12.18 -5.07
CA GLU A 123 9.42 13.34 -5.92
C GLU A 123 7.93 13.51 -6.28
N GLN A 124 7.22 12.42 -6.56
CA GLN A 124 5.76 12.44 -6.80
C GLN A 124 4.96 12.89 -5.58
N SER A 125 5.45 12.64 -4.37
CA SER A 125 4.84 13.16 -3.13
C SER A 125 5.24 14.62 -2.81
N GLY A 126 5.95 15.30 -3.72
CA GLY A 126 6.37 16.69 -3.54
C GLY A 126 7.54 16.88 -2.57
N LEU A 127 8.23 15.80 -2.21
CA LEU A 127 9.37 15.84 -1.31
C LEU A 127 10.69 15.76 -2.08
N ASP A 128 11.70 16.44 -1.56
CA ASP A 128 13.06 16.33 -2.05
C ASP A 128 13.76 15.10 -1.49
N PHE A 129 14.43 14.33 -2.36
CA PHE A 129 15.10 13.10 -1.97
C PHE A 129 16.23 13.31 -0.94
N THR A 130 16.93 14.44 -1.02
CA THR A 130 18.00 14.79 -0.06
C THR A 130 17.42 15.05 1.33
N HIS A 131 16.28 15.73 1.41
CA HIS A 131 15.55 15.92 2.67
C HIS A 131 15.06 14.59 3.25
N TYR A 132 14.55 13.71 2.42
CA TYR A 132 14.15 12.36 2.85
C TYR A 132 15.32 11.59 3.46
N LEU A 133 16.50 11.56 2.79
CA LEU A 133 17.69 10.88 3.32
C LEU A 133 18.14 11.45 4.67
N LYS A 134 18.11 12.79 4.83
CA LYS A 134 18.40 13.45 6.11
C LYS A 134 17.42 13.03 7.20
N HIS A 135 16.13 12.93 6.86
CA HIS A 135 15.09 12.54 7.81
C HIS A 135 15.28 11.10 8.32
N ILE A 136 15.61 10.17 7.43
CA ILE A 136 15.91 8.77 7.80
C ILE A 136 17.33 8.57 8.36
N LYS A 137 18.14 9.62 8.40
CA LYS A 137 19.54 9.62 8.86
C LYS A 137 20.41 8.56 8.17
N LYS A 138 20.26 8.43 6.86
CA LYS A 138 21.04 7.50 6.03
C LYS A 138 21.59 8.19 4.79
N THR A 139 22.73 7.72 4.32
CA THR A 139 23.26 8.06 3.00
C THR A 139 22.65 7.15 1.94
N GLU A 140 22.82 7.53 0.67
CA GLU A 140 22.38 6.69 -0.46
C GLU A 140 23.14 5.36 -0.50
N GLU A 141 24.43 5.37 -0.15
CA GLU A 141 25.28 4.19 -0.08
C GLU A 141 24.83 3.23 1.02
N GLU A 142 24.55 3.74 2.22
CA GLU A 142 24.03 2.94 3.34
C GLU A 142 22.67 2.32 3.00
N LEU A 143 21.83 3.05 2.29
CA LEU A 143 20.54 2.56 1.85
C LEU A 143 20.71 1.43 0.81
N LYS A 144 21.58 1.61 -0.18
CA LYS A 144 21.92 0.59 -1.18
C LYS A 144 22.49 -0.67 -0.51
N GLU A 145 23.39 -0.50 0.46
CA GLU A 145 23.99 -1.66 1.15
C GLU A 145 22.91 -2.42 1.95
N SER A 146 22.00 -1.70 2.63
CA SER A 146 20.89 -2.32 3.36
C SER A 146 19.90 -3.08 2.44
N TRP A 147 19.85 -2.75 1.15
CA TRP A 147 18.97 -3.39 0.16
C TRP A 147 19.62 -4.53 -0.63
N LYS A 148 20.90 -4.75 -0.47
CA LYS A 148 21.67 -5.69 -1.28
C LYS A 148 21.11 -7.13 -1.27
N GLU A 149 20.76 -7.63 -0.08
CA GLU A 149 20.12 -8.95 0.04
C GLU A 149 18.73 -8.99 -0.57
N MET A 150 17.97 -7.91 -0.45
CA MET A 150 16.64 -7.81 -1.06
C MET A 150 16.75 -7.74 -2.59
N ALA A 151 17.68 -6.96 -3.13
CA ALA A 151 17.96 -6.90 -4.57
C ALA A 151 18.37 -8.27 -5.12
N LYS A 152 19.24 -8.99 -4.41
CA LYS A 152 19.63 -10.36 -4.77
C LYS A 152 18.41 -11.30 -4.84
N LYS A 153 17.53 -11.27 -3.85
CA LYS A 153 16.30 -12.05 -3.85
C LYS A 153 15.39 -11.69 -5.04
N ARG A 154 15.22 -10.41 -5.34
CA ARG A 154 14.42 -9.94 -6.49
C ARG A 154 14.99 -10.43 -7.82
N VAL A 155 16.30 -10.36 -8.00
CA VAL A 155 16.97 -10.91 -9.19
C VAL A 155 16.71 -12.41 -9.33
N ILE A 156 16.85 -13.19 -8.24
CA ILE A 156 16.56 -14.63 -8.26
C ILE A 156 15.13 -14.90 -8.70
N ILE A 157 14.16 -14.21 -8.08
CA ILE A 157 12.74 -14.37 -8.40
C ILE A 157 12.45 -14.02 -9.86
N ASN A 158 13.03 -12.94 -10.38
CA ASN A 158 12.88 -12.56 -11.79
C ASN A 158 13.45 -13.62 -12.75
N LEU A 159 14.62 -14.17 -12.42
CA LEU A 159 15.22 -15.25 -13.21
C LEU A 159 14.35 -16.52 -13.18
N ILE A 160 13.79 -16.88 -12.03
CA ILE A 160 12.87 -18.01 -11.87
C ILE A 160 11.62 -17.79 -12.72
N LEU A 161 10.96 -16.64 -12.58
CA LEU A 161 9.75 -16.32 -13.34
C LEU A 161 9.99 -16.33 -14.84
N ASN A 162 11.10 -15.74 -15.29
CA ASN A 162 11.51 -15.78 -16.71
C ASN A 162 11.76 -17.21 -17.21
N LYS A 163 12.37 -18.06 -16.38
CA LYS A 163 12.59 -19.46 -16.75
C LYS A 163 11.28 -20.23 -16.83
N ILE A 164 10.37 -20.04 -15.87
CA ILE A 164 9.03 -20.66 -15.87
C ILE A 164 8.27 -20.20 -17.11
N ALA A 165 8.21 -18.90 -17.39
CA ALA A 165 7.51 -18.37 -18.56
C ALA A 165 8.01 -18.97 -19.87
N LYS A 166 9.33 -19.17 -20.00
CA LYS A 166 9.93 -19.83 -21.19
C LYS A 166 9.59 -21.31 -21.28
N VAL A 167 9.65 -22.04 -20.17
CA VAL A 167 9.39 -23.49 -20.13
C VAL A 167 7.92 -23.78 -20.40
N GLU A 168 7.04 -23.03 -19.75
CA GLU A 168 5.58 -23.14 -19.90
C GLU A 168 5.03 -22.43 -21.15
N LYS A 169 5.91 -21.81 -21.95
CA LYS A 169 5.54 -21.08 -23.18
C LYS A 169 4.43 -20.02 -22.93
N ILE A 170 4.47 -19.39 -21.77
CA ILE A 170 3.53 -18.33 -21.41
C ILE A 170 3.80 -17.11 -22.30
N LYS A 171 2.79 -16.69 -23.05
CA LYS A 171 2.84 -15.47 -23.87
C LYS A 171 1.99 -14.40 -23.21
N PRO A 172 2.40 -13.11 -23.28
CA PRO A 172 1.54 -12.02 -22.88
C PRO A 172 0.30 -11.99 -23.76
N ASP A 173 -0.84 -11.72 -23.17
CA ASP A 173 -2.07 -11.45 -23.90
C ASP A 173 -2.06 -9.97 -24.33
N PRO A 174 -2.01 -9.67 -25.65
CA PRO A 174 -1.91 -8.29 -26.15
C PRO A 174 -3.05 -7.40 -25.64
N GLU A 175 -4.27 -7.93 -25.57
CA GLU A 175 -5.46 -7.18 -25.14
C GLU A 175 -5.40 -6.76 -23.67
N ARG A 176 -4.64 -7.50 -22.84
CA ARG A 176 -4.46 -7.21 -21.38
C ARG A 176 -3.24 -6.36 -21.08
N VAL A 177 -2.42 -6.02 -22.06
CA VAL A 177 -1.23 -5.18 -21.89
C VAL A 177 -1.56 -3.72 -22.19
N GLU A 178 -2.64 -3.44 -22.92
CA GLU A 178 -3.08 -2.09 -23.31
C GLU A 178 -4.04 -1.44 -22.29
N GLU A 179 -4.46 -2.16 -21.23
CA GLU A 179 -5.20 -1.62 -20.07
C GLU A 179 -4.24 -1.13 -18.97
#